data_7d0b333f540bfa876762e99074539f3b
#
_entry.id   7d0b333f540bfa876762e99074539f3b
#
_cell.length_a   1.000
_cell.length_b   1.000
_cell.length_c   1.000
_cell.angle_alpha   90.00
_cell.angle_beta   90.00
_cell.angle_gamma   90.00
#
_symmetry.space_group_name_H-M   'P 1'
#
loop_
_entity.id
_entity.type
_entity.pdbx_description
1 polymer ?
#
loop_
_entity_poly.entity_id
_entity_poly.type
_entity_poly.pdbx_seq_one_letter_code
_entity_poly.pdbx_strand_id
1 'polypeptide(L)'
;AKNVIATCALLIERHGSRVPAERKALEALPGVGRKTANVILNTAFGEPTMAVDTHIFRLANRICLAPGKTVRAVEDKLLKTTPPEYLRDAHHWLILHGRYVCTARNPKCRECVISDLCEFPGRKKILQQT
;
A
#
# COMPACT_ATOMS: atom_id res chain seq x y z
N ALA A 1 4.86 -19.22 11.78
CA ALA A 1 4.91 -19.41 13.24
C ALA A 1 6.21 -18.90 13.85
N LYS A 2 7.41 -19.31 13.38
CA LYS A 2 8.71 -18.97 13.97
C LYS A 2 8.91 -17.45 14.19
N ASN A 3 8.68 -16.62 13.19
CA ASN A 3 8.85 -15.16 13.30
C ASN A 3 7.86 -14.52 14.30
N VAL A 4 6.63 -15.04 14.38
CA VAL A 4 5.63 -14.52 15.33
C VAL A 4 6.10 -14.74 16.77
N ILE A 5 6.58 -15.95 17.10
CA ILE A 5 7.09 -16.28 18.45
C ILE A 5 8.30 -15.39 18.77
N ALA A 6 9.26 -15.28 17.84
CA ALA A 6 10.45 -14.46 18.05
C ALA A 6 10.11 -12.95 18.20
N THR A 7 9.14 -12.45 17.44
CA THR A 7 8.65 -11.08 17.58
C THR A 7 8.00 -10.85 18.95
N CYS A 8 7.15 -11.76 19.42
CA CYS A 8 6.54 -11.65 20.75
C CYS A 8 7.60 -11.64 21.85
N ALA A 9 8.60 -12.52 21.77
CA ALA A 9 9.71 -12.53 22.73
C ALA A 9 10.45 -11.19 22.79
N LEU A 10 10.81 -10.63 21.62
CA LEU A 10 11.48 -9.34 21.55
C LEU A 10 10.61 -8.16 22.03
N LEU A 11 9.30 -8.20 21.77
CA LEU A 11 8.39 -7.19 22.30
C LEU A 11 8.35 -7.20 23.84
N ILE A 12 8.36 -8.38 24.45
CA ILE A 12 8.43 -8.52 25.90
C ILE A 12 9.78 -8.00 26.43
N GLU A 13 10.87 -8.47 25.85
CA GLU A 13 12.23 -8.19 26.30
C GLU A 13 12.64 -6.72 26.14
N ARG A 14 12.34 -6.11 24.98
CA ARG A 14 12.89 -4.80 24.59
C ARG A 14 11.89 -3.66 24.59
N HIS A 15 10.60 -3.96 24.55
CA HIS A 15 9.54 -2.97 24.38
C HIS A 15 8.47 -3.02 25.49
N GLY A 16 8.74 -3.72 26.61
CA GLY A 16 7.82 -3.79 27.73
C GLY A 16 6.43 -4.32 27.36
N SER A 17 6.39 -5.35 26.50
CA SER A 17 5.16 -5.98 25.99
C SER A 17 4.27 -5.04 25.17
N ARG A 18 4.83 -3.97 24.60
CA ARG A 18 4.11 -3.01 23.76
C ARG A 18 4.66 -3.01 22.34
N VAL A 19 3.80 -2.72 21.37
CA VAL A 19 4.22 -2.53 19.98
C VAL A 19 4.82 -1.13 19.86
N PRO A 20 6.08 -0.98 19.39
CA PRO A 20 6.69 0.33 19.25
C PRO A 20 6.06 1.14 18.11
N ALA A 21 5.94 2.46 18.30
CA ALA A 21 5.43 3.39 17.31
C ALA A 21 6.54 3.99 16.42
N GLU A 22 7.70 3.38 16.40
CA GLU A 22 8.85 3.82 15.58
C GLU A 22 9.17 2.80 14.50
N ARG A 23 9.34 3.29 13.26
CA ARG A 23 9.61 2.43 12.09
C ARG A 23 10.83 1.55 12.27
N LYS A 24 11.95 2.11 12.73
CA LYS A 24 13.20 1.36 12.92
C LYS A 24 13.04 0.24 13.93
N ALA A 25 12.34 0.51 15.02
CA ALA A 25 12.05 -0.48 16.05
C ALA A 25 11.12 -1.60 15.51
N LEU A 26 10.13 -1.25 14.69
CA LEU A 26 9.26 -2.23 14.03
C LEU A 26 10.04 -3.08 13.02
N GLU A 27 10.85 -2.47 12.16
CA GLU A 27 11.65 -3.18 11.14
C GLU A 27 12.75 -4.08 11.75
N ALA A 28 13.15 -3.82 12.98
CA ALA A 28 14.08 -4.69 13.73
C ALA A 28 13.43 -6.00 14.22
N LEU A 29 12.09 -6.09 14.18
CA LEU A 29 11.37 -7.29 14.61
C LEU A 29 11.38 -8.36 13.51
N PRO A 30 11.53 -9.67 13.85
CA PRO A 30 11.57 -10.75 12.88
C PRO A 30 10.33 -10.81 12.00
N GLY A 31 10.53 -10.76 10.67
CA GLY A 31 9.44 -10.83 9.70
C GLY A 31 8.69 -9.52 9.48
N VAL A 32 9.11 -8.44 10.11
CA VAL A 32 8.56 -7.10 9.91
C VAL A 32 9.47 -6.35 8.95
N GLY A 33 9.02 -6.21 7.71
CA GLY A 33 9.65 -5.34 6.73
C GLY A 33 8.95 -3.98 6.65
N ARG A 34 9.49 -3.09 5.81
CA ARG A 34 8.98 -1.73 5.62
C ARG A 34 7.47 -1.65 5.36
N LYS A 35 6.94 -2.53 4.50
CA LYS A 35 5.49 -2.58 4.21
C LYS A 35 4.68 -2.85 5.48
N THR A 36 5.09 -3.84 6.28
CA THR A 36 4.40 -4.21 7.52
C THR A 36 4.51 -3.09 8.56
N ALA A 37 5.70 -2.50 8.71
CA ALA A 37 5.91 -1.36 9.60
C ALA A 37 5.01 -0.17 9.21
N ASN A 38 4.92 0.17 7.92
CA ASN A 38 4.03 1.23 7.44
C ASN A 38 2.55 0.94 7.72
N VAL A 39 2.09 -0.31 7.55
CA VAL A 39 0.72 -0.70 7.91
C VAL A 39 0.45 -0.50 9.39
N ILE A 40 1.35 -0.96 10.26
CA ILE A 40 1.20 -0.83 11.71
C ILE A 40 1.17 0.65 12.12
N LEU A 41 2.09 1.45 11.61
CA LEU A 41 2.14 2.90 11.89
C LEU A 41 0.86 3.61 11.45
N ASN A 42 0.33 3.27 10.28
CA ASN A 42 -0.90 3.85 9.78
C ASN A 42 -2.13 3.40 10.59
N THR A 43 -2.32 2.08 10.76
CA THR A 43 -3.57 1.55 11.31
C THR A 43 -3.65 1.60 12.84
N ALA A 44 -2.53 1.38 13.53
CA ALA A 44 -2.50 1.34 15.00
C ALA A 44 -2.11 2.69 15.62
N PHE A 45 -1.29 3.49 14.93
CA PHE A 45 -0.79 4.76 15.47
C PHE A 45 -1.29 6.00 14.72
N GLY A 46 -2.03 5.83 13.62
CA GLY A 46 -2.60 6.94 12.84
C GLY A 46 -1.57 7.75 12.04
N GLU A 47 -0.36 7.21 11.88
CA GLU A 47 0.70 7.87 11.12
C GLU A 47 0.37 7.93 9.62
N PRO A 48 0.66 9.05 8.94
CA PRO A 48 0.38 9.22 7.51
C PRO A 48 1.39 8.45 6.65
N THR A 49 1.38 7.12 6.73
CA THR A 49 2.27 6.25 5.96
C THR A 49 1.56 5.58 4.79
N MET A 50 2.33 5.24 3.75
CA MET A 50 1.83 4.54 2.57
C MET A 50 2.54 3.18 2.45
N ALA A 51 1.82 2.09 2.70
CA ALA A 51 2.37 0.74 2.64
C ALA A 51 2.16 0.13 1.25
N VAL A 52 3.04 0.44 0.31
CA VAL A 52 2.93 -0.04 -1.07
C VAL A 52 3.11 -1.55 -1.15
N ASP A 53 2.04 -2.25 -1.52
CA ASP A 53 2.01 -3.67 -1.85
C ASP A 53 1.93 -3.88 -3.38
N THR A 54 1.78 -5.13 -3.81
CA THR A 54 1.65 -5.45 -5.24
C THR A 54 0.40 -4.85 -5.91
N HIS A 55 -0.67 -4.65 -5.15
CA HIS A 55 -1.90 -4.03 -5.65
C HIS A 55 -1.70 -2.53 -5.87
N ILE A 56 -1.18 -1.83 -4.88
CA ILE A 56 -0.88 -0.39 -4.96
C ILE A 56 0.20 -0.13 -6.00
N PHE A 57 1.29 -0.92 -6.02
CA PHE A 57 2.35 -0.79 -7.01
C PHE A 57 1.82 -0.87 -8.45
N ARG A 58 0.99 -1.89 -8.74
CA ARG A 58 0.36 -2.05 -10.04
C ARG A 58 -0.59 -0.90 -10.37
N LEU A 59 -1.46 -0.56 -9.42
CA LEU A 59 -2.46 0.49 -9.61
C LEU A 59 -1.81 1.84 -9.89
N ALA A 60 -0.88 2.28 -9.02
CA ALA A 60 -0.19 3.56 -9.15
C ALA A 60 0.52 3.73 -10.50
N ASN A 61 1.14 2.64 -11.00
CA ASN A 61 1.75 2.64 -12.32
C ASN A 61 0.72 2.64 -13.46
N ARG A 62 -0.38 1.88 -13.34
CA ARG A 62 -1.41 1.79 -14.39
C ARG A 62 -2.15 3.10 -14.62
N ILE A 63 -2.57 3.75 -13.54
CA ILE A 63 -3.33 5.01 -13.62
C ILE A 63 -2.42 6.24 -13.69
N CYS A 64 -1.10 6.05 -13.75
CA CYS A 64 -0.09 7.10 -13.75
C CYS A 64 -0.14 8.06 -12.55
N LEU A 65 -0.75 7.65 -11.45
CA LEU A 65 -0.81 8.45 -10.22
C LEU A 65 0.57 8.68 -9.59
N ALA A 66 1.37 7.61 -9.52
CA ALA A 66 2.72 7.64 -8.96
C ALA A 66 3.61 6.58 -9.64
N PRO A 67 3.92 6.76 -10.93
CA PRO A 67 4.68 5.76 -11.69
C PRO A 67 6.11 5.62 -11.14
N GLY A 68 6.56 4.38 -10.95
CA GLY A 68 7.89 4.09 -10.44
C GLY A 68 8.32 2.65 -10.72
N LYS A 69 9.64 2.44 -10.88
CA LYS A 69 10.22 1.12 -11.14
C LYS A 69 10.37 0.25 -9.89
N THR A 70 10.37 0.87 -8.71
CA THR A 70 10.53 0.18 -7.42
C THR A 70 9.38 0.55 -6.49
N VAL A 71 9.10 -0.35 -5.53
CA VAL A 71 8.11 -0.11 -4.47
C VAL A 71 8.42 1.19 -3.72
N ARG A 72 9.70 1.44 -3.42
CA ARG A 72 10.14 2.67 -2.74
C ARG A 72 9.87 3.93 -3.55
N ALA A 73 10.17 3.92 -4.85
CA ALA A 73 9.91 5.08 -5.71
C ALA A 73 8.41 5.40 -5.81
N VAL A 74 7.55 4.37 -5.85
CA VAL A 74 6.08 4.53 -5.81
C VAL A 74 5.63 5.08 -4.47
N GLU A 75 6.14 4.55 -3.35
CA GLU A 75 5.85 5.04 -2.00
C GLU A 75 6.18 6.53 -1.86
N ASP A 76 7.42 6.91 -2.21
CA ASP A 76 7.89 8.29 -2.09
C ASP A 76 7.07 9.27 -2.96
N LYS A 77 6.65 8.84 -4.16
CA LYS A 77 5.76 9.65 -5.00
C LYS A 77 4.36 9.76 -4.43
N LEU A 78 3.75 8.65 -3.99
CA LEU A 78 2.42 8.67 -3.38
C LEU A 78 2.37 9.58 -2.16
N LEU A 79 3.40 9.54 -1.31
CA LEU A 79 3.51 10.44 -0.15
C LEU A 79 3.59 11.92 -0.54
N LYS A 80 4.18 12.24 -1.70
CA LYS A 80 4.29 13.62 -2.22
C LYS A 80 3.02 14.09 -2.93
N THR A 81 2.35 13.20 -3.64
CA THR A 81 1.19 13.56 -4.48
C THR A 81 -0.14 13.48 -3.76
N THR A 82 -0.23 12.68 -2.69
CA THR A 82 -1.45 12.55 -1.90
C THR A 82 -1.55 13.69 -0.90
N PRO A 83 -2.62 14.50 -0.91
CA PRO A 83 -2.82 15.52 0.09
C PRO A 83 -2.83 14.94 1.51
N PRO A 84 -2.25 15.65 2.51
CA PRO A 84 -2.07 15.13 3.87
C PRO A 84 -3.35 14.59 4.51
N GLU A 85 -4.47 15.24 4.27
CA GLU A 85 -5.80 14.88 4.81
C GLU A 85 -6.28 13.50 4.33
N TYR A 86 -5.78 13.01 3.18
CA TYR A 86 -6.17 11.71 2.62
C TYR A 86 -5.15 10.61 2.86
N LEU A 87 -3.92 10.94 3.29
CA LEU A 87 -2.83 9.94 3.41
C LEU A 87 -3.20 8.75 4.30
N ARG A 88 -3.94 9.00 5.37
CA ARG A 88 -4.37 7.95 6.30
C ARG A 88 -5.25 6.90 5.62
N ASP A 89 -6.19 7.34 4.81
CA ASP A 89 -7.20 6.47 4.20
C ASP A 89 -6.81 6.03 2.79
N ALA A 90 -6.00 6.81 2.08
CA ALA A 90 -5.57 6.54 0.70
C ALA A 90 -4.95 5.16 0.52
N HIS A 91 -4.18 4.69 1.52
CA HIS A 91 -3.62 3.35 1.53
C HIS A 91 -4.69 2.28 1.36
N HIS A 92 -5.78 2.37 2.14
CA HIS A 92 -6.89 1.42 2.09
C HIS A 92 -7.68 1.52 0.78
N TRP A 93 -7.97 2.73 0.32
CA TRP A 93 -8.68 2.94 -0.95
C TRP A 93 -7.91 2.36 -2.13
N LEU A 94 -6.60 2.61 -2.20
CA LEU A 94 -5.75 2.09 -3.27
C LEU A 94 -5.65 0.56 -3.24
N ILE A 95 -5.53 -0.05 -2.05
CA ILE A 95 -5.54 -1.52 -1.91
C ILE A 95 -6.87 -2.10 -2.39
N LEU A 96 -7.99 -1.59 -1.89
CA LEU A 96 -9.32 -2.10 -2.24
C LEU A 96 -9.60 -1.95 -3.74
N HIS A 97 -9.29 -0.78 -4.31
CA HIS A 97 -9.43 -0.57 -5.74
C HIS A 97 -8.55 -1.51 -6.58
N GLY A 98 -7.29 -1.65 -6.20
CA GLY A 98 -6.36 -2.56 -6.88
C GLY A 98 -6.72 -4.04 -6.71
N ARG A 99 -7.39 -4.41 -5.63
CA ARG A 99 -7.76 -5.79 -5.34
C ARG A 99 -9.06 -6.21 -6.01
N TYR A 100 -10.06 -5.34 -6.06
CA TYR A 100 -11.42 -5.70 -6.48
C TYR A 100 -11.84 -5.12 -7.82
N VAL A 101 -11.27 -3.99 -8.25
CA VAL A 101 -11.60 -3.29 -9.50
C VAL A 101 -10.46 -3.38 -10.50
N CYS A 102 -9.31 -2.78 -10.22
CA CYS A 102 -8.15 -2.78 -11.10
C CYS A 102 -7.28 -4.04 -10.90
N THR A 103 -7.88 -5.21 -11.11
CA THR A 103 -7.21 -6.50 -10.92
C THR A 103 -6.05 -6.73 -11.92
N ALA A 104 -5.16 -7.69 -11.63
CA ALA A 104 -3.96 -7.89 -12.44
C ALA A 104 -4.28 -8.35 -13.86
N ARG A 105 -5.15 -9.36 -14.02
CA ARG A 105 -5.45 -10.01 -15.30
C ARG A 105 -6.66 -9.39 -16.00
N ASN A 106 -7.78 -9.24 -15.29
CA ASN A 106 -9.06 -8.79 -15.84
C ASN A 106 -9.55 -7.54 -15.10
N PRO A 107 -8.98 -6.36 -15.34
CA PRO A 107 -9.44 -5.14 -14.68
C PRO A 107 -10.85 -4.75 -15.14
N LYS A 108 -11.71 -4.42 -14.18
CA LYS A 108 -13.12 -4.06 -14.42
C LYS A 108 -13.25 -2.60 -14.85
N CYS A 109 -12.67 -2.24 -15.98
CA CYS A 109 -12.61 -0.85 -16.44
C CYS A 109 -13.99 -0.23 -16.70
N ARG A 110 -14.99 -1.02 -17.02
CA ARG A 110 -16.38 -0.56 -17.25
C ARG A 110 -17.08 -0.12 -15.97
N GLU A 111 -16.74 -0.79 -14.85
CA GLU A 111 -17.31 -0.52 -13.52
C GLU A 111 -16.44 0.45 -12.72
N CYS A 112 -15.30 0.88 -13.30
CA CYS A 112 -14.30 1.67 -12.60
C CYS A 112 -14.71 3.14 -12.52
N VAL A 113 -14.91 3.65 -11.30
CA VAL A 113 -15.35 5.04 -11.04
C VAL A 113 -14.35 6.12 -11.48
N ILE A 114 -13.09 5.73 -11.74
CA ILE A 114 -12.04 6.62 -12.26
C ILE A 114 -11.64 6.26 -13.70
N SER A 115 -12.52 5.55 -14.41
CA SER A 115 -12.20 5.08 -15.77
C SER A 115 -11.89 6.22 -16.73
N ASP A 116 -12.60 7.32 -16.65
CA ASP A 116 -12.43 8.53 -17.46
C ASP A 116 -11.06 9.20 -17.24
N LEU A 117 -10.55 9.19 -16.03
CA LEU A 117 -9.26 9.78 -15.65
C LEU A 117 -8.06 8.82 -15.85
N CYS A 118 -8.34 7.54 -16.14
CA CYS A 118 -7.31 6.51 -16.16
C CYS A 118 -6.46 6.54 -17.44
N GLU A 119 -5.14 6.61 -17.31
CA GLU A 119 -4.19 6.59 -18.42
C GLU A 119 -3.72 5.17 -18.85
N PHE A 120 -4.30 4.12 -18.29
CA PHE A 120 -3.94 2.74 -18.63
C PHE A 120 -4.21 2.45 -20.13
N PRO A 121 -3.16 2.14 -20.93
CA PRO A 121 -3.35 1.92 -22.37
C PRO A 121 -4.32 0.77 -22.71
N GLY A 122 -4.33 -0.28 -21.87
CA GLY A 122 -5.24 -1.44 -22.04
C GLY A 122 -6.70 -1.12 -21.80
N ARG A 123 -7.03 0.00 -21.12
CA ARG A 123 -8.40 0.43 -20.85
C ARG A 123 -9.24 0.56 -22.11
N LYS A 124 -8.70 1.24 -23.13
CA LYS A 124 -9.42 1.47 -24.41
C LYS A 124 -9.88 0.17 -25.05
N LYS A 125 -9.01 -0.85 -25.08
CA LYS A 125 -9.33 -2.18 -25.62
C LYS A 125 -10.45 -2.85 -24.83
N ILE A 126 -10.39 -2.78 -23.48
CA ILE A 126 -11.40 -3.39 -22.60
C ILE A 126 -12.76 -2.71 -22.74
N LEU A 127 -12.81 -1.39 -22.92
CA LEU A 127 -14.04 -0.65 -23.10
C LEU A 127 -14.69 -0.89 -24.48
N GLN A 128 -13.89 -1.21 -25.49
CA GLN A 128 -14.34 -1.48 -26.88
C GLN A 128 -14.78 -2.94 -27.11
N GLN A 129 -14.41 -3.88 -26.26
CA GLN A 129 -14.86 -5.28 -26.35
C GLN A 129 -16.32 -5.34 -25.86
N THR A 130 -17.24 -5.42 -26.80
CA THR A 130 -18.69 -5.59 -26.55
C THR A 130 -18.98 -6.98 -26.02
#